data_3579e516dcb77c74e06a4d657088dddd
#
_entry.id   3579e516dcb77c74e06a4d657088dddd
#
_cell.length_a   1.000
_cell.length_b   1.000
_cell.length_c   1.000
_cell.angle_alpha   90.00
_cell.angle_beta   90.00
_cell.angle_gamma   90.00
#
_symmetry.space_group_name_H-M   'P 1'
#
loop_
_entity.id
_entity.type
_entity.pdbx_description
1 polymer ?
#
loop_
_entity_poly.entity_id
_entity_poly.type
_entity_poly.pdbx_seq_one_letter_code
_entity_poly.pdbx_strand_id
1 'polypeptide(L)'
;MKDDIALNINPLVSYLKKPKNEFTKADIIKFIEEKEIKMLAFRYVAGDGKLKSLNFVITNREHLEQILSCGERVDGSNIFPAFMHAGSSDLYVIPRFNTAFMDPFSEIPTISFLCSYFNKDGQPMENSPEYILKKAAESFKKVTNMSFQAM
;
A
#
# COMPACT_ATOMS: atom_id res chain seq x y z
N MET A 1 -23.19 -3.02 9.20
CA MET A 1 -22.18 -3.88 8.55
C MET A 1 -22.56 -4.33 7.15
N LYS A 2 -23.79 -4.82 6.85
CA LYS A 2 -24.18 -5.14 5.45
C LYS A 2 -24.38 -3.88 4.59
N ASP A 3 -24.92 -2.82 5.18
CA ASP A 3 -25.17 -1.55 4.46
C ASP A 3 -23.87 -0.79 4.15
N ASP A 4 -22.86 -0.87 5.03
CA ASP A 4 -21.54 -0.26 4.80
C ASP A 4 -20.81 -0.87 3.60
N ILE A 5 -21.04 -2.14 3.30
CA ILE A 5 -20.46 -2.82 2.13
C ILE A 5 -21.22 -2.43 0.86
N ALA A 6 -22.55 -2.38 0.91
CA ALA A 6 -23.40 -2.09 -0.25
C ALA A 6 -23.23 -0.66 -0.77
N LEU A 7 -23.00 0.31 0.13
CA LEU A 7 -22.84 1.73 -0.22
C LEU A 7 -21.37 2.15 -0.36
N ASN A 8 -20.42 1.21 -0.21
CA ASN A 8 -19.01 1.53 -0.31
C ASN A 8 -18.63 1.84 -1.76
N ILE A 9 -18.02 3.02 -1.96
CA ILE A 9 -17.59 3.49 -3.29
C ILE A 9 -16.39 2.71 -3.85
N ASN A 10 -15.67 1.93 -3.01
CA ASN A 10 -14.56 1.14 -3.47
C ASN A 10 -15.05 -0.15 -4.16
N PRO A 11 -14.80 -0.32 -5.47
CA PRO A 11 -15.25 -1.49 -6.22
C PRO A 11 -14.77 -2.83 -5.65
N LEU A 12 -13.60 -2.85 -5.00
CA LEU A 12 -13.07 -4.07 -4.37
C LEU A 12 -13.96 -4.52 -3.21
N VAL A 13 -14.44 -3.58 -2.38
CA VAL A 13 -15.32 -3.89 -1.25
C VAL A 13 -16.63 -4.50 -1.73
N SER A 14 -17.24 -3.88 -2.74
CA SER A 14 -18.49 -4.36 -3.33
C SER A 14 -18.36 -5.73 -4.01
N TYR A 15 -17.21 -5.94 -4.68
CA TYR A 15 -16.93 -7.20 -5.38
C TYR A 15 -16.60 -8.33 -4.41
N LEU A 16 -15.67 -8.10 -3.47
CA LEU A 16 -15.22 -9.11 -2.49
C LEU A 16 -16.25 -9.35 -1.39
N LYS A 17 -17.24 -8.47 -1.23
CA LYS A 17 -18.27 -8.51 -0.18
C LYS A 17 -17.70 -8.59 1.23
N LYS A 18 -16.56 -7.95 1.46
CA LYS A 18 -15.89 -7.88 2.75
C LYS A 18 -15.24 -6.51 2.98
N PRO A 19 -15.06 -6.10 4.26
CA PRO A 19 -14.45 -4.82 4.58
C PRO A 19 -12.95 -4.81 4.24
N LYS A 20 -12.39 -3.63 4.00
CA LYS A 20 -11.00 -3.45 3.55
C LYS A 20 -9.95 -4.08 4.47
N ASN A 21 -10.17 -4.08 5.78
CA ASN A 21 -9.24 -4.64 6.76
C ASN A 21 -9.11 -6.17 6.69
N GLU A 22 -9.98 -6.84 5.94
CA GLU A 22 -9.97 -8.29 5.72
C GLU A 22 -9.39 -8.67 4.35
N PHE A 23 -8.92 -7.71 3.55
CA PHE A 23 -8.35 -8.00 2.25
C PHE A 23 -7.05 -8.78 2.38
N THR A 24 -6.97 -9.88 1.66
CA THR A 24 -5.79 -10.76 1.56
C THR A 24 -5.13 -10.65 0.19
N LYS A 25 -3.90 -11.14 0.07
CA LYS A 25 -3.22 -11.25 -1.23
C LYS A 25 -4.05 -12.05 -2.25
N ALA A 26 -4.66 -13.15 -1.81
CA ALA A 26 -5.48 -13.98 -2.68
C ALA A 26 -6.72 -13.24 -3.21
N ASP A 27 -7.33 -12.40 -2.39
CA ASP A 27 -8.46 -11.57 -2.82
C ASP A 27 -8.05 -10.56 -3.88
N ILE A 28 -6.89 -9.93 -3.70
CA ILE A 28 -6.34 -8.96 -4.66
C ILE A 28 -6.04 -9.65 -5.99
N ILE A 29 -5.37 -10.80 -5.97
CA ILE A 29 -5.07 -11.57 -7.19
C ILE A 29 -6.36 -11.96 -7.91
N LYS A 30 -7.33 -12.51 -7.18
CA LYS A 30 -8.63 -12.85 -7.75
C LYS A 30 -9.31 -11.65 -8.41
N PHE A 31 -9.33 -10.51 -7.73
CA PHE A 31 -9.92 -9.29 -8.29
C PHE A 31 -9.20 -8.83 -9.56
N ILE A 32 -7.87 -8.86 -9.57
CA ILE A 32 -7.04 -8.49 -10.72
C ILE A 32 -7.34 -9.37 -11.93
N GLU A 33 -7.39 -10.69 -11.74
CA GLU A 33 -7.64 -11.66 -12.79
C GLU A 33 -9.07 -11.51 -13.37
N GLU A 34 -10.09 -11.44 -12.49
CA GLU A 34 -11.48 -11.38 -12.94
C GLU A 34 -11.89 -10.02 -13.51
N LYS A 35 -11.20 -8.94 -13.12
CA LYS A 35 -11.44 -7.59 -13.65
C LYS A 35 -10.46 -7.17 -14.75
N GLU A 36 -9.58 -8.11 -15.18
CA GLU A 36 -8.59 -7.88 -16.22
C GLU A 36 -7.73 -6.63 -15.97
N ILE A 37 -7.36 -6.39 -14.71
CA ILE A 37 -6.49 -5.27 -14.33
C ILE A 37 -5.13 -5.46 -14.99
N LYS A 38 -4.61 -4.41 -15.60
CA LYS A 38 -3.37 -4.47 -16.38
C LYS A 38 -2.16 -3.91 -15.63
N MET A 39 -2.39 -3.02 -14.67
CA MET A 39 -1.30 -2.33 -13.96
C MET A 39 -1.50 -2.33 -12.46
N LEU A 40 -0.37 -2.35 -11.73
CA LEU A 40 -0.27 -2.04 -10.32
C LEU A 40 0.37 -0.67 -10.13
N ALA A 41 -0.07 0.08 -9.13
CA ALA A 41 0.57 1.31 -8.69
C ALA A 41 0.85 1.24 -7.18
N PHE A 42 2.14 1.23 -6.82
CA PHE A 42 2.60 1.32 -5.44
C PHE A 42 2.82 2.78 -5.09
N ARG A 43 2.02 3.30 -4.15
CA ARG A 43 2.08 4.69 -3.71
C ARG A 43 2.73 4.78 -2.34
N TYR A 44 3.68 5.67 -2.17
CA TYR A 44 4.43 5.85 -0.93
C TYR A 44 4.77 7.32 -0.71
N VAL A 45 4.87 7.72 0.56
CA VAL A 45 5.21 9.09 0.94
C VAL A 45 6.71 9.19 1.12
N ALA A 46 7.36 10.08 0.36
CA ALA A 46 8.80 10.34 0.46
C ALA A 46 9.13 11.34 1.57
N GLY A 47 10.42 11.54 1.82
CA GLY A 47 10.92 12.45 2.86
C GLY A 47 10.53 13.91 2.66
N ASP A 48 10.18 14.32 1.44
CA ASP A 48 9.65 15.64 1.09
C ASP A 48 8.13 15.78 1.33
N GLY A 49 7.49 14.73 1.89
CA GLY A 49 6.05 14.69 2.13
C GLY A 49 5.20 14.42 0.89
N LYS A 50 5.80 14.25 -0.29
CA LYS A 50 5.05 14.02 -1.53
C LYS A 50 4.70 12.54 -1.69
N LEU A 51 3.49 12.30 -2.18
CA LEU A 51 3.06 10.98 -2.60
C LEU A 51 3.69 10.65 -3.96
N LYS A 52 4.54 9.63 -3.99
CA LYS A 52 5.17 9.09 -5.21
C LYS A 52 4.52 7.79 -5.62
N SER A 53 4.71 7.38 -6.87
CA SER A 53 4.15 6.13 -7.40
C SER A 53 5.21 5.37 -8.21
N LEU A 54 5.23 4.05 -8.04
CA LEU A 54 5.88 3.08 -8.92
C LEU A 54 4.78 2.29 -9.62
N ASN A 55 4.85 2.24 -10.94
CA ASN A 55 3.84 1.58 -11.75
C ASN A 55 4.45 0.34 -12.41
N PHE A 56 3.71 -0.77 -12.36
CA PHE A 56 4.12 -2.07 -12.91
C PHE A 56 3.07 -2.58 -13.88
N VAL A 57 3.51 -3.06 -15.03
CA VAL A 57 2.66 -3.86 -15.92
C VAL A 57 2.58 -5.28 -15.37
N ILE A 58 1.39 -5.82 -15.26
CA ILE A 58 1.17 -7.21 -14.86
C ILE A 58 1.45 -8.10 -16.05
N THR A 59 2.57 -8.80 -16.04
CA THR A 59 3.00 -9.66 -17.15
C THR A 59 2.48 -11.08 -17.04
N ASN A 60 2.45 -11.63 -15.84
CA ASN A 60 1.96 -12.97 -15.53
C ASN A 60 1.65 -13.11 -14.04
N ARG A 61 1.04 -14.24 -13.67
CA ARG A 61 0.63 -14.52 -12.29
C ARG A 61 1.82 -14.64 -11.32
N GLU A 62 2.90 -15.28 -11.73
CA GLU A 62 4.09 -15.48 -10.89
C GLU A 62 4.71 -14.13 -10.50
N HIS A 63 4.88 -13.23 -11.47
CA HIS A 63 5.35 -11.86 -11.25
C HIS A 63 4.40 -11.08 -10.32
N LEU A 64 3.08 -11.21 -10.52
CA LEU A 64 2.08 -10.60 -9.65
C LEU A 64 2.19 -11.09 -8.21
N GLU A 65 2.29 -12.40 -8.01
CA GLU A 65 2.42 -13.01 -6.69
C GLU A 65 3.72 -12.57 -5.99
N GLN A 66 4.82 -12.46 -6.73
CA GLN A 66 6.10 -11.99 -6.23
C GLN A 66 6.03 -10.53 -5.78
N ILE A 67 5.58 -9.63 -6.65
CA ILE A 67 5.46 -8.19 -6.34
C ILE A 67 4.54 -7.95 -5.15
N LEU A 68 3.41 -8.62 -5.08
CA LEU A 68 2.49 -8.47 -3.95
C LEU A 68 3.04 -9.04 -2.63
N SER A 69 3.97 -9.99 -2.69
CA SER A 69 4.55 -10.61 -1.49
C SER A 69 5.79 -9.89 -0.98
N CYS A 70 6.69 -9.57 -1.88
CA CYS A 70 8.02 -9.03 -1.56
C CYS A 70 8.09 -7.51 -1.71
N GLY A 71 7.07 -6.92 -2.36
CA GLY A 71 7.13 -5.51 -2.75
C GLY A 71 8.18 -5.24 -3.83
N GLU A 72 8.64 -4.01 -3.90
CA GLU A 72 9.67 -3.59 -4.85
C GLU A 72 10.80 -2.86 -4.12
N ARG A 73 12.03 -3.09 -4.59
CA ARG A 73 13.21 -2.42 -4.07
C ARG A 73 13.31 -1.00 -4.62
N VAL A 74 13.57 -0.05 -3.75
CA VAL A 74 13.75 1.36 -4.07
C VAL A 74 15.03 1.89 -3.44
N ASP A 75 15.62 2.92 -4.06
CA ASP A 75 16.77 3.60 -3.48
C ASP A 75 16.31 4.60 -2.42
N GLY A 76 16.54 4.25 -1.16
CA GLY A 76 16.19 5.09 -0.01
C GLY A 76 16.95 6.41 0.04
N SER A 77 18.15 6.50 -0.53
CA SER A 77 18.91 7.75 -0.59
C SER A 77 18.21 8.82 -1.44
N ASN A 78 17.49 8.41 -2.48
CA ASN A 78 16.67 9.30 -3.30
C ASN A 78 15.31 9.64 -2.64
N ILE A 79 14.82 8.77 -1.80
CA ILE A 79 13.52 8.96 -1.12
C ILE A 79 13.69 9.75 0.17
N PHE A 80 14.76 9.49 0.92
CA PHE A 80 15.05 10.08 2.22
C PHE A 80 16.49 10.63 2.30
N PRO A 81 16.85 11.61 1.45
CA PRO A 81 18.23 12.11 1.37
C PRO A 81 18.73 12.76 2.67
N ALA A 82 17.83 13.17 3.56
CA ALA A 82 18.20 13.80 4.83
C ALA A 82 18.85 12.84 5.83
N PHE A 83 18.62 11.52 5.72
CA PHE A 83 19.11 10.55 6.70
C PHE A 83 19.52 9.20 6.11
N MET A 84 19.43 9.02 4.79
CA MET A 84 19.92 7.82 4.12
C MET A 84 21.02 8.17 3.11
N HIS A 85 22.15 7.44 3.17
CA HIS A 85 23.29 7.65 2.27
C HIS A 85 23.43 6.48 1.28
N ALA A 86 24.00 6.80 0.10
CA ALA A 86 24.28 5.85 -0.97
C ALA A 86 25.20 4.75 -0.49
N GLY A 87 24.94 3.61 -0.17
CA GLY A 87 25.78 2.53 0.32
C GLY A 87 25.08 1.58 1.31
N SER A 88 23.97 2.04 1.91
CA SER A 88 23.06 1.22 2.71
C SER A 88 21.62 1.68 2.53
N SER A 89 21.24 2.01 1.30
CA SER A 89 19.99 2.69 0.97
C SER A 89 18.90 1.78 0.42
N ASP A 90 19.12 0.47 0.38
CA ASP A 90 18.13 -0.48 -0.11
C ASP A 90 16.91 -0.52 0.81
N LEU A 91 15.78 -0.04 0.29
CA LEU A 91 14.47 -0.14 0.92
C LEU A 91 13.53 -0.96 0.05
N TYR A 92 12.55 -1.54 0.70
CA TYR A 92 11.45 -2.26 0.03
C TYR A 92 10.14 -1.56 0.32
N VAL A 93 9.38 -1.26 -0.72
CA VAL A 93 8.00 -0.75 -0.61
C VAL A 93 7.04 -1.91 -0.75
N ILE A 94 6.37 -2.27 0.34
CA ILE A 94 5.47 -3.43 0.42
C ILE A 94 4.02 -2.94 0.47
N PRO A 95 3.13 -3.42 -0.41
CA PRO A 95 1.75 -2.95 -0.49
C PRO A 95 0.93 -3.38 0.74
N ARG A 96 0.09 -2.47 1.23
CA ARG A 96 -0.90 -2.74 2.26
C ARG A 96 -2.24 -3.04 1.59
N PHE A 97 -2.68 -4.29 1.62
CA PHE A 97 -3.88 -4.73 0.89
C PHE A 97 -5.15 -4.02 1.33
N ASN A 98 -5.25 -3.66 2.61
CA ASN A 98 -6.39 -2.90 3.14
C ASN A 98 -6.51 -1.47 2.57
N THR A 99 -5.50 -1.01 1.82
CA THR A 99 -5.51 0.31 1.16
C THR A 99 -5.83 0.21 -0.33
N ALA A 100 -6.06 -0.98 -0.86
CA ALA A 100 -6.31 -1.21 -2.27
C ALA A 100 -7.50 -0.40 -2.81
N PHE A 101 -7.32 0.25 -3.95
CA PHE A 101 -8.37 0.96 -4.67
C PHE A 101 -8.09 0.99 -6.17
N MET A 102 -9.13 1.12 -6.98
CA MET A 102 -8.98 1.37 -8.42
C MET A 102 -8.61 2.83 -8.65
N ASP A 103 -7.60 3.07 -9.48
CA ASP A 103 -7.21 4.43 -9.86
C ASP A 103 -8.25 5.02 -10.83
N PRO A 104 -9.04 6.03 -10.41
CA PRO A 104 -10.08 6.59 -11.27
C PRO A 104 -9.53 7.53 -12.36
N PHE A 105 -8.24 7.88 -12.31
CA PHE A 105 -7.58 8.80 -13.23
C PHE A 105 -6.70 8.09 -14.26
N SER A 106 -6.61 6.77 -14.20
CA SER A 106 -5.84 5.98 -15.15
C SER A 106 -6.73 5.47 -16.29
N GLU A 107 -6.30 5.71 -17.53
CA GLU A 107 -6.97 5.16 -18.72
C GLU A 107 -6.82 3.64 -18.81
N ILE A 108 -5.70 3.12 -18.31
CA ILE A 108 -5.45 1.67 -18.22
C ILE A 108 -5.97 1.18 -16.87
N PRO A 109 -6.75 0.10 -16.81
CA PRO A 109 -7.23 -0.45 -15.55
C PRO A 109 -6.08 -0.72 -14.57
N THR A 110 -5.97 0.12 -13.53
CA THR A 110 -4.87 0.16 -12.57
C THR A 110 -5.39 0.00 -11.15
N ILE A 111 -4.83 -0.95 -10.40
CA ILE A 111 -5.07 -1.06 -8.96
C ILE A 111 -3.92 -0.40 -8.20
N SER A 112 -4.25 0.47 -7.26
CA SER A 112 -3.30 1.23 -6.45
C SER A 112 -3.29 0.76 -5.01
N PHE A 113 -2.11 0.82 -4.37
CA PHE A 113 -1.91 0.51 -2.96
C PHE A 113 -1.07 1.59 -2.30
N LEU A 114 -1.37 1.93 -1.06
CA LEU A 114 -0.38 2.60 -0.20
C LEU A 114 0.58 1.54 0.34
N CYS A 115 1.88 1.86 0.32
CA CYS A 115 2.93 0.94 0.74
C CYS A 115 3.57 1.38 2.06
N SER A 116 4.15 0.41 2.77
CA SER A 116 5.03 0.63 3.91
C SER A 116 6.47 0.32 3.53
N TYR A 117 7.42 0.95 4.23
CA TYR A 117 8.84 0.76 4.00
C TYR A 117 9.43 -0.30 4.93
N PHE A 118 10.25 -1.17 4.34
CA PHE A 118 11.00 -2.19 5.05
C PHE A 118 12.47 -2.16 4.63
N ASN A 119 13.35 -2.54 5.52
CA ASN A 119 14.75 -2.77 5.20
C ASN A 119 14.97 -4.16 4.58
N LYS A 120 16.21 -4.46 4.16
CA LYS A 120 16.61 -5.75 3.59
C LYS A 120 16.38 -6.96 4.51
N ASP A 121 16.28 -6.73 5.82
CA ASP A 121 16.07 -7.77 6.83
C ASP A 121 14.57 -7.95 7.16
N GLY A 122 13.70 -7.31 6.39
CA GLY A 122 12.24 -7.38 6.57
C GLY A 122 11.73 -6.61 7.80
N GLN A 123 12.54 -5.70 8.36
CA GLN A 123 12.11 -4.87 9.48
C GLN A 123 11.50 -3.57 8.97
N PRO A 124 10.42 -3.09 9.59
CA PRO A 124 9.83 -1.80 9.24
C PRO A 124 10.84 -0.67 9.39
N MET A 125 10.81 0.29 8.46
CA MET A 125 11.62 1.50 8.56
C MET A 125 11.00 2.47 9.58
N GLU A 126 11.57 2.52 10.78
CA GLU A 126 11.00 3.28 11.90
C GLU A 126 10.97 4.80 11.70
N ASN A 127 11.84 5.32 10.84
CA ASN A 127 11.92 6.74 10.51
C ASN A 127 11.00 7.15 9.34
N SER A 128 10.25 6.22 8.78
CA SER A 128 9.31 6.55 7.70
C SER A 128 8.10 7.32 8.23
N PRO A 129 7.57 8.29 7.46
CA PRO A 129 6.43 9.10 7.88
C PRO A 129 5.20 8.27 8.27
N GLU A 130 4.94 7.20 7.53
CA GLU A 130 3.78 6.33 7.78
C GLU A 130 3.95 5.48 9.06
N TYR A 131 5.18 5.05 9.38
CA TYR A 131 5.47 4.30 10.60
C TYR A 131 5.34 5.20 11.84
N ILE A 132 5.87 6.42 11.77
CA ILE A 132 5.76 7.42 12.84
C ILE A 132 4.28 7.75 13.10
N LEU A 133 3.50 7.99 12.05
CA LEU A 133 2.06 8.25 12.16
C LEU A 133 1.31 7.06 12.78
N LYS A 134 1.62 5.84 12.35
CA LYS A 134 1.04 4.62 12.92
C LYS A 134 1.33 4.50 14.42
N LYS A 135 2.59 4.67 14.82
CA LYS A 135 2.99 4.65 16.23
C LYS A 135 2.29 5.75 17.07
N ALA A 136 2.19 6.95 16.51
CA ALA A 136 1.48 8.05 17.17
C ALA A 136 -0.01 7.73 17.38
N ALA A 137 -0.68 7.20 16.35
CA ALA A 137 -2.08 6.80 16.42
C ALA A 137 -2.32 5.66 17.41
N GLU A 138 -1.45 4.66 17.45
CA GLU A 138 -1.50 3.55 18.42
C GLU A 138 -1.30 4.05 19.86
N SER A 139 -0.34 4.94 20.08
CA SER A 139 -0.08 5.54 21.39
C SER A 139 -1.25 6.39 21.85
N PHE A 140 -1.82 7.20 20.97
CA PHE A 140 -3.01 7.99 21.27
C PHE A 140 -4.19 7.10 21.67
N LYS A 141 -4.46 6.06 20.90
CA LYS A 141 -5.52 5.09 21.21
C LYS A 141 -5.31 4.40 22.56
N LYS A 142 -4.05 4.04 22.87
CA LYS A 142 -3.70 3.39 24.14
C LYS A 142 -3.95 4.29 25.34
N VAL A 143 -3.67 5.59 25.22
CA VAL A 143 -3.81 6.56 26.32
C VAL A 143 -5.25 7.05 26.48
N THR A 144 -5.96 7.30 25.36
CA THR A 144 -7.28 7.97 25.38
C THR A 144 -8.45 7.03 25.13
N ASN A 145 -8.20 5.80 24.67
CA ASN A 145 -9.20 4.86 24.14
C ASN A 145 -10.00 5.41 22.94
N MET A 146 -9.49 6.46 22.29
CA MET A 146 -10.07 7.07 21.09
C MET A 146 -9.24 6.75 19.86
N SER A 147 -9.84 6.81 18.68
CA SER A 147 -9.16 6.64 17.38
C SER A 147 -9.36 7.86 16.52
N PHE A 148 -8.31 8.28 15.82
CA PHE A 148 -8.44 9.30 14.78
C PHE A 148 -9.13 8.71 13.56
N GLN A 149 -10.10 9.44 13.02
CA GLN A 149 -10.66 9.22 11.69
C GLN A 149 -10.43 10.46 10.86
N ALA A 150 -9.66 10.32 9.78
CA ALA A 150 -9.57 11.36 8.77
C ALA A 150 -10.85 11.36 7.93
N MET A 151 -11.45 12.53 7.77
CA MET A 151 -12.61 12.74 6.90
C MET A 151 -12.16 13.22 5.51
#